data_d5f5f6281a35297677f3dc39ce58da0e
#
_entry.id   d5f5f6281a35297677f3dc39ce58da0e
#
_cell.length_a   1.000
_cell.length_b   1.000
_cell.length_c   1.000
_cell.angle_alpha   90.00
_cell.angle_beta   90.00
_cell.angle_gamma   90.00
#
_symmetry.space_group_name_H-M   'P 1'
#
loop_
_entity.id
_entity.type
_entity.pdbx_description
1 polymer ?
#
loop_
_entity_poly.entity_id
_entity_poly.type
_entity_poly.pdbx_seq_one_letter_code
_entity_poly.pdbx_strand_id
1 'polypeptide(L)'
;MWTRPSRTIGVTPPLVARNPRAFEIYATAMERAWAAKNRLLEMGAPLEAALYVLPNATALRFHETGSLLYLAHKWVMRTCFNAQEEIYRASMDELEQLSAVHPRLARHMGPPCVLRAGRITPTCTEGEHFCGVPVWRSFPDVLRPL
;
A
#
# COMPACT_ATOMS: atom_id res chain seq x y z
N MET A 1 -9.68 -11.46 2.45
CA MET A 1 -10.80 -11.18 1.53
C MET A 1 -10.96 -9.66 1.48
N TRP A 2 -10.54 -9.01 0.40
CA TRP A 2 -10.70 -7.58 0.23
C TRP A 2 -12.18 -7.25 0.05
N THR A 3 -12.78 -6.59 1.01
CA THR A 3 -14.11 -6.00 0.81
C THR A 3 -13.97 -4.90 -0.24
N ARG A 4 -14.68 -5.01 -1.36
CA ARG A 4 -14.71 -3.95 -2.38
C ARG A 4 -15.07 -2.64 -1.68
N PRO A 5 -14.27 -1.58 -1.86
CA PRO A 5 -14.62 -0.28 -1.31
C PRO A 5 -15.98 0.13 -1.88
N SER A 6 -16.86 0.62 -1.04
CA SER A 6 -18.08 1.26 -1.54
C SER A 6 -17.65 2.42 -2.46
N ARG A 7 -18.38 2.68 -3.53
CA ARG A 7 -18.06 3.71 -4.53
C ARG A 7 -17.85 5.13 -3.94
N THR A 8 -18.20 5.32 -2.68
CA THR A 8 -18.21 6.63 -2.00
C THR A 8 -17.23 6.77 -0.84
N ILE A 9 -16.68 5.68 -0.29
CA ILE A 9 -15.92 5.73 0.98
C ILE A 9 -14.49 5.28 0.73
N GLY A 10 -13.79 5.33 -0.27
CA GLY A 10 -12.37 5.01 -0.40
C GLY A 10 -11.91 3.72 0.31
N VAL A 11 -10.61 3.55 0.47
CA VAL A 11 -9.99 2.41 1.16
C VAL A 11 -9.89 2.70 2.65
N THR A 12 -10.56 1.90 3.47
CA THR A 12 -10.45 2.03 4.93
C THR A 12 -9.18 1.35 5.44
N PRO A 13 -8.27 2.07 6.09
CA PRO A 13 -7.08 1.48 6.71
C PRO A 13 -7.46 0.42 7.75
N PRO A 14 -6.74 -0.72 7.84
CA PRO A 14 -7.10 -1.81 8.76
C PRO A 14 -7.19 -1.40 10.23
N LEU A 15 -6.31 -0.51 10.68
CA LEU A 15 -6.35 0.01 12.06
C LEU A 15 -7.60 0.86 12.32
N VAL A 16 -8.06 1.63 11.33
CA VAL A 16 -9.30 2.40 11.41
C VAL A 16 -10.51 1.47 11.43
N ALA A 17 -10.50 0.44 10.56
CA ALA A 17 -11.59 -0.53 10.48
C ALA A 17 -11.81 -1.34 11.79
N ARG A 18 -10.75 -1.52 12.60
CA ARG A 18 -10.82 -2.23 13.89
C ARG A 18 -11.38 -1.39 15.04
N ASN A 19 -11.45 -0.08 14.89
CA ASN A 19 -11.97 0.83 15.90
C ASN A 19 -13.27 1.48 15.42
N PRO A 20 -14.44 1.09 15.96
CA PRO A 20 -15.73 1.59 15.50
C PRO A 20 -15.85 3.11 15.50
N ARG A 21 -15.33 3.78 16.55
CA ARG A 21 -15.35 5.24 16.63
C ARG A 21 -14.46 5.90 15.58
N ALA A 22 -13.27 5.37 15.35
CA ALA A 22 -12.37 5.86 14.30
C ALA A 22 -12.99 5.65 12.91
N PHE A 23 -13.63 4.50 12.69
CA PHE A 23 -14.33 4.20 11.43
C PHE A 23 -15.48 5.18 11.17
N GLU A 24 -16.29 5.50 12.17
CA GLU A 24 -17.39 6.46 12.04
C GLU A 24 -16.88 7.85 11.65
N ILE A 25 -15.83 8.33 12.32
CA ILE A 25 -15.18 9.61 11.99
C ILE A 25 -14.65 9.59 10.56
N TYR A 26 -13.96 8.51 10.18
CA TYR A 26 -13.41 8.33 8.84
C TYR A 26 -14.50 8.33 7.78
N ALA A 27 -15.55 7.53 7.95
CA ALA A 27 -16.66 7.43 7.01
C ALA A 27 -17.35 8.81 6.80
N THR A 28 -17.64 9.51 7.90
CA THR A 28 -18.21 10.85 7.85
C THR A 28 -17.31 11.85 7.12
N ALA A 29 -16.00 11.79 7.35
CA ALA A 29 -15.04 12.66 6.66
C ALA A 29 -15.00 12.38 5.15
N MET A 30 -15.01 11.09 4.76
CA MET A 30 -15.05 10.69 3.36
C MET A 30 -16.32 11.14 2.65
N GLU A 31 -17.49 10.97 3.28
CA GLU A 31 -18.77 11.45 2.75
C GLU A 31 -18.77 12.97 2.54
N ARG A 32 -18.27 13.72 3.52
CA ARG A 32 -18.14 15.18 3.42
C ARG A 32 -17.21 15.60 2.28
N ALA A 33 -16.10 14.91 2.09
CA ALA A 33 -15.17 15.20 0.99
C ALA A 33 -15.82 14.97 -0.38
N TRP A 34 -16.57 13.88 -0.55
CA TRP A 34 -17.33 13.61 -1.77
C TRP A 34 -18.44 14.63 -1.99
N ALA A 35 -19.19 15.02 -0.96
CA ALA A 35 -20.19 16.07 -1.03
C ALA A 35 -19.58 17.43 -1.43
N ALA A 36 -18.44 17.79 -0.83
CA ALA A 36 -17.72 19.01 -1.19
C ALA A 36 -17.27 19.01 -2.66
N LYS A 37 -16.70 17.90 -3.14
CA LYS A 37 -16.33 17.74 -4.56
C LYS A 37 -17.55 17.96 -5.47
N ASN A 38 -18.69 17.32 -5.17
CA ASN A 38 -19.91 17.47 -5.96
C ASN A 38 -20.41 18.92 -5.95
N ARG A 39 -20.38 19.57 -4.78
CA ARG A 39 -20.77 20.97 -4.65
C ARG A 39 -19.91 21.92 -5.47
N LEU A 40 -18.59 21.68 -5.52
CA LEU A 40 -17.69 22.45 -6.38
C LEU A 40 -18.04 22.30 -7.87
N LEU A 41 -18.37 21.09 -8.31
CA LEU A 41 -18.82 20.85 -9.69
C LEU A 41 -20.14 21.58 -10.00
N GLU A 42 -21.11 21.56 -9.09
CA GLU A 42 -22.38 22.29 -9.23
C GLU A 42 -22.14 23.81 -9.31
N MET A 43 -21.11 24.32 -8.66
CA MET A 43 -20.69 25.73 -8.72
C MET A 43 -19.90 26.08 -10.00
N GLY A 44 -19.70 25.13 -10.90
CA GLY A 44 -18.97 25.32 -12.15
C GLY A 44 -17.46 25.18 -12.05
N ALA A 45 -16.91 24.65 -10.95
CA ALA A 45 -15.49 24.36 -10.85
C ALA A 45 -15.08 23.27 -11.86
N PRO A 46 -13.91 23.38 -12.50
CA PRO A 46 -13.37 22.30 -13.34
C PRO A 46 -13.21 21.00 -12.54
N LEU A 47 -13.42 19.85 -13.20
CA LEU A 47 -13.32 18.53 -12.55
C LEU A 47 -11.97 18.35 -11.86
N GLU A 48 -10.88 18.73 -12.52
CA GLU A 48 -9.52 18.62 -12.01
C GLU A 48 -9.35 19.39 -10.70
N ALA A 49 -9.90 20.59 -10.61
CA ALA A 49 -9.87 21.39 -9.38
C ALA A 49 -10.74 20.77 -8.27
N ALA A 50 -11.94 20.28 -8.62
CA ALA A 50 -12.85 19.65 -7.66
C ALA A 50 -12.28 18.35 -7.08
N LEU A 51 -11.43 17.62 -7.81
CA LEU A 51 -10.80 16.39 -7.32
C LEU A 51 -9.78 16.62 -6.20
N TYR A 52 -9.19 17.82 -6.09
CA TYR A 52 -8.20 18.13 -5.04
C TYR A 52 -8.75 18.09 -3.61
N VAL A 53 -10.06 18.14 -3.41
CA VAL A 53 -10.65 18.02 -2.07
C VAL A 53 -10.79 16.58 -1.60
N LEU A 54 -10.56 15.59 -2.50
CA LEU A 54 -10.63 14.19 -2.14
C LEU A 54 -9.36 13.75 -1.42
N PRO A 55 -9.46 12.99 -0.32
CA PRO A 55 -8.30 12.50 0.41
C PRO A 55 -7.58 11.39 -0.34
N ASN A 56 -6.30 11.17 0.02
CA ASN A 56 -5.47 10.10 -0.55
C ASN A 56 -6.03 8.68 -0.35
N ALA A 57 -6.96 8.51 0.59
CA ALA A 57 -7.68 7.25 0.78
C ALA A 57 -8.68 6.92 -0.34
N THR A 58 -8.89 7.84 -1.28
CA THR A 58 -9.75 7.61 -2.45
C THR A 58 -9.14 6.54 -3.34
N ALA A 59 -9.88 5.43 -3.55
CA ALA A 59 -9.41 4.34 -4.38
C ALA A 59 -9.32 4.75 -5.86
N LEU A 60 -8.17 4.50 -6.46
CA LEU A 60 -7.93 4.70 -7.89
C LEU A 60 -7.63 3.36 -8.55
N ARG A 61 -8.02 3.25 -9.82
CA ARG A 61 -7.53 2.22 -10.71
C ARG A 61 -6.56 2.86 -11.69
N PHE A 62 -5.36 2.31 -11.78
CA PHE A 62 -4.35 2.81 -12.71
C PHE A 62 -3.62 1.63 -13.37
N HIS A 63 -2.98 1.91 -14.48
CA HIS A 63 -2.02 1.01 -15.11
C HIS A 63 -0.61 1.52 -14.83
N GLU A 64 0.27 0.61 -14.47
CA GLU A 64 1.68 0.92 -14.27
C GLU A 64 2.51 0.09 -15.25
N THR A 65 3.41 0.76 -15.94
CA THR A 65 4.40 0.14 -16.81
C THR A 65 5.77 0.69 -16.49
N GLY A 66 6.78 -0.15 -16.53
CA GLY A 66 8.14 0.28 -16.23
C GLY A 66 9.16 -0.79 -16.57
N SER A 67 10.44 -0.41 -16.57
CA SER A 67 11.51 -1.40 -16.66
C SER A 67 11.49 -2.31 -15.42
N LEU A 68 12.03 -3.52 -15.57
CA LEU A 68 12.17 -4.43 -14.43
C LEU A 68 12.98 -3.80 -13.29
N LEU A 69 13.98 -2.98 -13.62
CA LEU A 69 14.80 -2.27 -12.61
C LEU A 69 13.94 -1.30 -11.79
N TYR A 70 13.06 -0.55 -12.44
CA TYR A 70 12.14 0.37 -11.77
C TYR A 70 11.16 -0.38 -10.87
N LEU A 71 10.52 -1.44 -11.38
CA LEU A 71 9.58 -2.25 -10.62
C LEU A 71 10.26 -2.97 -9.46
N ALA A 72 11.47 -3.49 -9.65
CA ALA A 72 12.26 -4.10 -8.59
C ALA A 72 12.53 -3.11 -7.45
N HIS A 73 12.91 -1.86 -7.77
CA HIS A 73 13.11 -0.82 -6.76
C HIS A 73 11.80 -0.53 -5.99
N LYS A 74 10.68 -0.42 -6.70
CA LYS A 74 9.36 -0.26 -6.07
C LYS A 74 9.08 -1.39 -5.06
N TRP A 75 9.24 -2.65 -5.47
CA TRP A 75 8.98 -3.80 -4.60
C TRP A 75 9.92 -3.85 -3.40
N VAL A 76 11.21 -3.52 -3.58
CA VAL A 76 12.16 -3.42 -2.46
C VAL A 76 11.65 -2.45 -1.39
N MET A 77 11.16 -1.29 -1.79
CA MET A 77 10.69 -0.26 -0.86
C MET A 77 9.30 -0.58 -0.27
N ARG A 78 8.42 -1.24 -1.02
CA ARG A 78 7.02 -1.41 -0.66
C ARG A 78 6.68 -2.74 -0.01
N THR A 79 7.58 -3.72 -0.06
CA THR A 79 7.45 -4.99 0.66
C THR A 79 8.14 -4.99 2.03
N CYS A 80 8.70 -3.86 2.45
CA CYS A 80 9.15 -3.65 3.83
C CYS A 80 7.95 -3.50 4.78
N PHE A 81 8.05 -4.04 6.01
CA PHE A 81 7.00 -3.91 7.01
C PHE A 81 6.80 -2.47 7.51
N ASN A 82 7.72 -1.55 7.21
CA ASN A 82 7.54 -0.13 7.47
C ASN A 82 6.70 0.58 6.39
N ALA A 83 6.41 -0.08 5.27
CA ALA A 83 5.46 0.47 4.31
C ALA A 83 4.05 0.49 4.90
N GLN A 84 3.21 1.40 4.43
CA GLN A 84 1.79 1.41 4.78
C GLN A 84 1.13 0.09 4.37
N GLU A 85 0.21 -0.43 5.19
CA GLU A 85 -0.32 -1.79 5.01
C GLU A 85 -0.96 -2.02 3.65
N GLU A 86 -1.75 -1.08 3.16
CA GLU A 86 -2.44 -1.19 1.88
C GLU A 86 -1.44 -1.25 0.72
N ILE A 87 -0.36 -0.46 0.82
CA ILE A 87 0.71 -0.44 -0.17
C ILE A 87 1.52 -1.75 -0.12
N TYR A 88 1.81 -2.23 1.10
CA TYR A 88 2.49 -3.50 1.31
C TYR A 88 1.70 -4.65 0.68
N ARG A 89 0.40 -4.76 0.98
CA ARG A 89 -0.45 -5.82 0.44
C ARG A 89 -0.52 -5.80 -1.07
N ALA A 90 -0.78 -4.63 -1.66
CA ALA A 90 -0.80 -4.49 -3.12
C ALA A 90 0.53 -4.94 -3.75
N SER A 91 1.66 -4.59 -3.14
CA SER A 91 2.98 -4.99 -3.63
C SER A 91 3.27 -6.48 -3.45
N MET A 92 2.75 -7.12 -2.40
CA MET A 92 2.84 -8.57 -2.23
C MET A 92 2.00 -9.31 -3.26
N ASP A 93 0.78 -8.84 -3.56
CA ASP A 93 -0.07 -9.37 -4.62
C ASP A 93 0.62 -9.30 -6.00
N GLU A 94 1.33 -8.19 -6.27
CA GLU A 94 2.13 -8.05 -7.50
C GLU A 94 3.30 -9.05 -7.55
N LEU A 95 4.00 -9.26 -6.44
CA LEU A 95 5.10 -10.24 -6.37
C LEU A 95 4.60 -11.67 -6.51
N GLU A 96 3.44 -11.99 -5.99
CA GLU A 96 2.80 -13.30 -6.17
C GLU A 96 2.53 -13.55 -7.66
N GLN A 97 1.95 -12.57 -8.36
CA GLN A 97 1.71 -12.63 -9.80
C GLN A 97 3.01 -12.75 -10.60
N LEU A 98 4.04 -11.97 -10.22
CA LEU A 98 5.36 -12.09 -10.81
C LEU A 98 5.95 -13.48 -10.61
N SER A 99 5.80 -14.05 -9.41
CA SER A 99 6.30 -15.39 -9.09
C SER A 99 5.63 -16.47 -9.91
N ALA A 100 4.34 -16.33 -10.19
CA ALA A 100 3.62 -17.27 -11.04
C ALA A 100 4.12 -17.29 -12.48
N VAL A 101 4.55 -16.12 -13.02
CA VAL A 101 4.99 -16.00 -14.41
C VAL A 101 6.51 -16.10 -14.56
N HIS A 102 7.26 -15.51 -13.61
CA HIS A 102 8.71 -15.40 -13.65
C HIS A 102 9.37 -15.78 -12.31
N PRO A 103 9.29 -17.05 -11.86
CA PRO A 103 9.77 -17.46 -10.54
C PRO A 103 11.28 -17.24 -10.35
N ARG A 104 12.06 -17.30 -11.44
CA ARG A 104 13.52 -17.03 -11.38
C ARG A 104 13.83 -15.56 -11.09
N LEU A 105 12.97 -14.63 -11.48
CA LEU A 105 13.13 -13.22 -11.16
C LEU A 105 12.56 -12.91 -9.78
N ALA A 106 11.38 -13.41 -9.46
CA ALA A 106 10.69 -13.16 -8.20
C ALA A 106 11.53 -13.49 -6.97
N ARG A 107 12.34 -14.56 -7.02
CA ARG A 107 13.25 -14.93 -5.91
C ARG A 107 14.29 -13.87 -5.56
N HIS A 108 14.51 -12.88 -6.42
CA HIS A 108 15.42 -11.76 -6.20
C HIS A 108 14.68 -10.48 -5.81
N MET A 109 13.38 -10.57 -5.58
CA MET A 109 12.55 -9.45 -5.16
C MET A 109 12.15 -9.62 -3.69
N GLY A 110 11.93 -8.50 -3.02
CA GLY A 110 11.56 -8.49 -1.61
C GLY A 110 12.16 -7.28 -0.87
N PRO A 111 11.89 -7.14 0.43
CA PRO A 111 12.37 -6.01 1.20
C PRO A 111 13.90 -6.02 1.35
N PRO A 112 14.52 -4.86 1.68
CA PRO A 112 15.98 -4.74 1.78
C PRO A 112 16.62 -5.81 2.66
N CYS A 113 15.99 -6.16 3.78
CA CYS A 113 16.53 -7.15 4.71
C CYS A 113 16.60 -8.57 4.10
N VAL A 114 15.66 -8.94 3.23
CA VAL A 114 15.69 -10.23 2.51
C VAL A 114 16.84 -10.26 1.50
N LEU A 115 17.01 -9.18 0.74
CA LEU A 115 18.07 -9.10 -0.28
C LEU A 115 19.47 -9.05 0.31
N ARG A 116 19.59 -8.57 1.55
CA ARG A 116 20.87 -8.43 2.28
C ARG A 116 21.22 -9.67 3.13
N ALA A 117 20.23 -10.51 3.42
CA ALA A 117 20.41 -11.66 4.32
C ALA A 117 21.57 -12.57 3.89
N GLY A 118 22.46 -12.87 4.82
CA GLY A 118 23.66 -13.68 4.59
C GLY A 118 24.75 -13.06 3.71
N ARG A 119 24.59 -11.80 3.30
CA ARG A 119 25.53 -11.10 2.41
C ARG A 119 26.14 -9.85 3.03
N ILE A 120 25.36 -9.09 3.78
CA ILE A 120 25.75 -7.76 4.28
C ILE A 120 25.24 -7.59 5.72
N THR A 121 26.06 -6.92 6.55
CA THR A 121 25.71 -6.54 7.92
C THR A 121 25.65 -5.01 8.03
N PRO A 122 24.65 -4.43 8.67
CA PRO A 122 23.45 -5.08 9.24
C PRO A 122 22.52 -5.62 8.17
N THR A 123 21.77 -6.69 8.46
CA THR A 123 20.78 -7.26 7.54
C THR A 123 19.62 -6.29 7.29
N CYS A 124 19.07 -5.71 8.36
CA CYS A 124 18.07 -4.64 8.26
C CYS A 124 18.75 -3.27 8.20
N THR A 125 18.28 -2.38 7.32
CA THR A 125 18.84 -1.03 7.14
C THR A 125 18.08 0.04 7.92
N GLU A 126 16.97 -0.31 8.57
CA GLU A 126 16.06 0.64 9.20
C GLU A 126 16.54 1.18 10.56
N GLY A 127 17.63 0.62 11.12
CA GLY A 127 18.18 1.07 12.39
C GLY A 127 17.13 1.06 13.52
N GLU A 128 16.87 2.20 14.11
CA GLU A 128 15.88 2.37 15.19
C GLU A 128 14.44 2.14 14.73
N HIS A 129 14.18 2.21 13.43
CA HIS A 129 12.88 1.92 12.84
C HIS A 129 12.70 0.45 12.45
N PHE A 130 13.56 -0.43 12.95
CA PHE A 130 13.40 -1.86 12.70
C PHE A 130 12.02 -2.34 13.15
N CYS A 131 11.31 -3.05 12.25
CA CYS A 131 9.95 -3.51 12.48
C CYS A 131 9.80 -4.60 13.58
N GLY A 132 10.90 -5.05 14.19
CA GLY A 132 10.89 -6.09 15.22
C GLY A 132 10.79 -7.53 14.70
N VAL A 133 10.61 -7.72 13.39
CA VAL A 133 10.41 -9.03 12.78
C VAL A 133 11.59 -9.39 11.88
N PRO A 134 12.21 -10.58 12.04
CA PRO A 134 13.28 -11.05 11.15
C PRO A 134 12.68 -11.59 9.83
N VAL A 135 12.07 -10.69 9.05
CA VAL A 135 11.35 -10.99 7.79
C VAL A 135 12.17 -11.85 6.84
N TRP A 136 13.49 -11.65 6.81
CA TRP A 136 14.42 -12.40 5.94
C TRP A 136 14.50 -13.90 6.20
N ARG A 137 13.93 -14.40 7.31
CA ARG A 137 13.97 -15.83 7.64
C ARG A 137 12.87 -16.65 6.96
N SER A 138 11.75 -16.01 6.65
CA SER A 138 10.55 -16.70 6.16
C SER A 138 9.81 -15.95 5.06
N PHE A 139 10.39 -14.91 4.47
CA PHE A 139 9.77 -14.24 3.33
C PHE A 139 9.60 -15.21 2.14
N PRO A 140 8.45 -15.18 1.44
CA PRO A 140 7.31 -14.27 1.59
C PRO A 140 6.30 -14.65 2.68
N ASP A 141 6.40 -15.84 3.27
CA ASP A 141 5.41 -16.44 4.19
C ASP A 141 5.61 -15.93 5.64
N VAL A 142 5.64 -14.62 5.82
CA VAL A 142 5.84 -13.99 7.11
C VAL A 142 4.63 -13.18 7.52
N LEU A 143 4.13 -13.44 8.76
CA LEU A 143 3.02 -12.65 9.31
C LEU A 143 3.51 -11.26 9.69
N ARG A 144 2.85 -10.25 9.13
CA ARG A 144 3.06 -8.86 9.50
C ARG A 144 2.26 -8.56 10.77
N PRO A 145 2.91 -8.14 11.88
CA PRO A 145 2.19 -7.62 13.04
C PRO A 145 1.53 -6.27 12.66
N LEU A 146 0.29 -6.10 13.08
CA LEU A 146 -0.47 -4.85 12.91
C LEU A 146 -0.39 -4.02 14.18
#